data_0dd6c89b7c7bec9dafb5632a7c4f9777
#
_entry.id   0dd6c89b7c7bec9dafb5632a7c4f9777
#
_cell.length_a   1.000
_cell.length_b   1.000
_cell.length_c   1.000
_cell.angle_alpha   90.00
_cell.angle_beta   90.00
_cell.angle_gamma   90.00
#
_symmetry.space_group_name_H-M   'P 1'
#
loop_
_entity.id
_entity.type
_entity.pdbx_description
1 polymer ?
#
loop_
_entity_poly.entity_id
_entity_poly.type
_entity_poly.pdbx_seq_one_letter_code
_entity_poly.pdbx_strand_id
1 'polypeptide(L)'
;MPTLVAEPTRITAAGNKPKLIDEYIGRVNSKTSSLSVAHMRSPQGWEEPGQAPEFDEFTVVLKGTLRLRHRSGEMDVKAGQAVIAHKGEWVQYSTPMEGGAEYIAVCSPAFSMESVQRDG
;
A
#
# COMPACT_ATOMS: atom_id res chain seq x y z
N MET A 1 -23.66 14.88 7.60
CA MET A 1 -22.74 15.86 7.02
C MET A 1 -21.51 15.17 6.44
N PRO A 2 -21.26 15.33 5.15
CA PRO A 2 -20.00 14.84 4.59
C PRO A 2 -18.81 15.59 5.18
N THR A 3 -17.67 14.89 5.31
CA THR A 3 -16.44 15.48 5.83
C THR A 3 -15.47 15.68 4.68
N LEU A 4 -15.01 16.90 4.47
CA LEU A 4 -13.98 17.21 3.48
C LEU A 4 -12.60 16.90 4.06
N VAL A 5 -11.80 16.12 3.34
CA VAL A 5 -10.39 15.94 3.63
C VAL A 5 -9.62 16.79 2.63
N ALA A 6 -9.14 17.95 3.07
CA ALA A 6 -8.57 18.95 2.18
C ALA A 6 -7.20 18.54 1.63
N GLU A 7 -6.41 17.80 2.41
CA GLU A 7 -5.07 17.40 2.01
C GLU A 7 -4.64 16.15 2.79
N PRO A 8 -3.66 15.39 2.28
CA PRO A 8 -3.17 14.21 2.98
C PRO A 8 -2.10 14.57 4.01
N THR A 9 -1.74 13.57 4.82
CA THR A 9 -0.53 13.60 5.63
C THR A 9 0.48 12.64 5.03
N ARG A 10 1.72 13.12 4.83
CA ARG A 10 2.80 12.25 4.38
C ARG A 10 3.26 11.39 5.54
N ILE A 11 3.25 10.07 5.35
CA ILE A 11 3.69 9.13 6.37
C ILE A 11 4.95 8.40 5.92
N THR A 12 5.71 7.89 6.90
CA THR A 12 6.98 7.20 6.64
C THR A 12 6.71 5.84 5.99
N ALA A 13 7.44 5.56 4.91
CA ALA A 13 7.36 4.28 4.20
C ALA A 13 8.47 3.34 4.64
N ALA A 14 8.20 2.04 4.54
CA ALA A 14 9.21 1.00 4.67
C ALA A 14 9.83 0.72 3.30
N GLY A 15 11.00 0.07 3.31
CA GLY A 15 11.64 -0.39 2.08
C GLY A 15 13.04 0.16 1.90
N ASN A 16 13.67 -0.28 0.82
CA ASN A 16 15.08 0.01 0.51
C ASN A 16 15.32 1.31 -0.23
N LYS A 17 14.25 1.97 -0.67
CA LYS A 17 14.33 3.24 -1.42
C LYS A 17 13.22 4.18 -0.97
N PRO A 18 13.38 5.49 -1.22
CA PRO A 18 12.35 6.46 -0.83
C PRO A 18 11.05 6.22 -1.59
N LYS A 19 9.99 5.98 -0.86
CA LYS A 19 8.63 5.84 -1.36
C LYS A 19 7.79 6.93 -0.73
N LEU A 20 6.88 7.52 -1.50
CA LEU A 20 6.00 8.57 -1.01
C LEU A 20 4.63 7.98 -0.70
N ILE A 21 4.19 8.14 0.56
CA ILE A 21 2.86 7.70 1.01
C ILE A 21 2.10 8.92 1.50
N ASP A 22 1.02 9.24 0.82
CA ASP A 22 0.12 10.32 1.22
C ASP A 22 -1.19 9.72 1.70
N GLU A 23 -1.36 9.67 3.02
CA GLU A 23 -2.58 9.15 3.63
C GLU A 23 -3.65 10.23 3.60
N TYR A 24 -4.73 9.98 2.88
CA TYR A 24 -5.88 10.88 2.84
C TYR A 24 -6.86 10.55 3.96
N ILE A 25 -7.20 9.29 4.10
CA ILE A 25 -8.14 8.81 5.11
C ILE A 25 -7.46 7.72 5.90
N GLY A 26 -7.54 7.78 7.22
CA GLY A 26 -6.92 6.80 8.09
C GLY A 26 -6.67 7.35 9.48
N ARG A 27 -5.89 6.60 10.25
CA ARG A 27 -5.69 6.90 11.67
C ARG A 27 -4.94 8.21 11.90
N VAL A 28 -4.04 8.58 10.99
CA VAL A 28 -3.21 9.78 11.15
C VAL A 28 -3.93 11.01 10.65
N ASN A 29 -4.36 11.02 9.38
CA ASN A 29 -4.88 12.23 8.75
C ASN A 29 -6.31 12.58 9.15
N SER A 30 -7.21 11.62 9.14
CA SER A 30 -8.63 11.88 9.41
C SER A 30 -9.15 11.23 10.69
N LYS A 31 -8.29 10.52 11.44
CA LYS A 31 -8.67 9.79 12.66
C LYS A 31 -9.75 8.72 12.40
N THR A 32 -9.65 8.09 11.23
CA THR A 32 -10.56 7.03 10.81
C THR A 32 -9.93 5.67 11.07
N SER A 33 -10.63 4.78 11.75
CA SER A 33 -10.12 3.45 12.10
C SER A 33 -10.72 2.32 11.26
N SER A 34 -11.85 2.55 10.59
CA SER A 34 -12.53 1.51 9.82
C SER A 34 -11.81 1.16 8.52
N LEU A 35 -11.14 2.14 7.92
CA LEU A 35 -10.32 1.91 6.72
C LEU A 35 -9.33 3.05 6.55
N SER A 36 -8.34 2.82 5.69
CA SER A 36 -7.42 3.87 5.27
C SER A 36 -7.33 3.90 3.75
N VAL A 37 -7.08 5.11 3.21
CA VAL A 37 -6.90 5.34 1.77
C VAL A 37 -5.63 6.18 1.61
N ALA A 38 -4.66 5.65 0.88
CA ALA A 38 -3.40 6.33 0.66
C ALA A 38 -3.02 6.32 -0.82
N HIS A 39 -2.45 7.44 -1.26
CA HIS A 39 -1.86 7.56 -2.59
C HIS A 39 -0.36 7.31 -2.46
N MET A 40 0.13 6.35 -3.23
CA MET A 40 1.51 5.89 -3.12
C MET A 40 2.27 6.06 -4.42
N ARG A 41 3.54 6.51 -4.31
CA ARG A 41 4.47 6.59 -5.43
C ARG A 41 5.75 5.89 -5.02
N SER A 42 6.06 4.79 -5.72
CA SER A 42 7.26 3.99 -5.44
C SER A 42 8.21 4.07 -6.61
N PRO A 43 9.50 4.38 -6.37
CA PRO A 43 10.48 4.47 -7.46
C PRO A 43 10.86 3.09 -7.99
N GLN A 44 11.49 3.06 -9.16
CA GLN A 44 12.05 1.82 -9.69
C GLN A 44 13.03 1.21 -8.68
N GLY A 45 12.91 -0.09 -8.47
CA GLY A 45 13.78 -0.83 -7.57
C GLY A 45 13.40 -0.77 -6.09
N TRP A 46 12.27 -0.15 -5.76
CA TRP A 46 11.77 -0.17 -4.40
C TRP A 46 11.24 -1.56 -4.04
N GLU A 47 11.54 -2.00 -2.82
CA GLU A 47 11.06 -3.26 -2.28
C GLU A 47 10.91 -3.11 -0.77
N GLU A 48 9.81 -3.58 -0.23
CA GLU A 48 9.59 -3.59 1.20
C GLU A 48 9.77 -5.00 1.78
N PRO A 49 9.94 -5.14 3.11
CA PRO A 49 9.92 -6.46 3.73
C PRO A 49 8.58 -7.15 3.51
N GLY A 50 8.59 -8.49 3.47
CA GLY A 50 7.35 -9.24 3.44
C GLY A 50 6.52 -8.98 4.68
N GLN A 51 5.22 -9.17 4.57
CA GLN A 51 4.28 -8.88 5.65
C GLN A 51 3.06 -9.81 5.56
N ALA A 52 2.46 -10.07 6.71
CA ALA A 52 1.19 -10.80 6.80
C ALA A 52 0.21 -9.92 7.58
N PRO A 53 -0.38 -8.91 6.95
CA PRO A 53 -1.14 -7.88 7.67
C PRO A 53 -2.42 -8.39 8.29
N GLU A 54 -2.87 -7.68 9.34
CA GLU A 54 -4.15 -7.94 9.99
C GLU A 54 -5.28 -7.09 9.37
N PHE A 55 -5.13 -6.76 8.10
CA PHE A 55 -6.14 -6.01 7.33
C PHE A 55 -6.20 -6.57 5.91
N ASP A 56 -7.36 -6.37 5.27
CA ASP A 56 -7.46 -6.58 3.83
C ASP A 56 -6.89 -5.37 3.13
N GLU A 57 -6.15 -5.57 2.05
CA GLU A 57 -5.59 -4.46 1.28
C GLU A 57 -6.05 -4.53 -0.17
N PHE A 58 -6.63 -3.43 -0.62
CA PHE A 58 -7.15 -3.28 -1.98
C PHE A 58 -6.32 -2.22 -2.68
N THR A 59 -5.64 -2.59 -3.76
CA THR A 59 -4.74 -1.67 -4.45
C THR A 59 -5.16 -1.52 -5.90
N VAL A 60 -5.31 -0.27 -6.35
CA VAL A 60 -5.59 0.07 -7.75
C VAL A 60 -4.36 0.76 -8.32
N VAL A 61 -3.76 0.18 -9.35
CA VAL A 61 -2.56 0.75 -9.97
C VAL A 61 -2.97 1.78 -11.01
N LEU A 62 -2.42 2.99 -10.87
CA LEU A 62 -2.71 4.12 -11.75
C LEU A 62 -1.67 4.27 -12.85
N LYS A 63 -0.38 4.02 -12.53
CA LYS A 63 0.73 4.10 -13.48
C LYS A 63 1.77 3.05 -13.13
N GLY A 64 2.45 2.52 -14.15
CA GLY A 64 3.52 1.57 -13.96
C GLY A 64 3.04 0.17 -13.61
N THR A 65 3.90 -0.56 -12.90
CA THR A 65 3.65 -1.96 -12.54
C THR A 65 4.04 -2.20 -11.09
N LEU A 66 3.12 -2.75 -10.31
CA LEU A 66 3.35 -3.17 -8.94
C LEU A 66 3.50 -4.70 -8.94
N ARG A 67 4.60 -5.19 -8.40
CA ARG A 67 4.82 -6.64 -8.26
C ARG A 67 4.46 -7.09 -6.86
N LEU A 68 3.70 -8.18 -6.79
CA LEU A 68 3.32 -8.83 -5.55
C LEU A 68 3.90 -10.22 -5.53
N ARG A 69 4.70 -10.53 -4.51
CA ARG A 69 5.10 -11.91 -4.23
C ARG A 69 4.17 -12.46 -3.16
N HIS A 70 3.78 -13.72 -3.31
CA HIS A 70 2.93 -14.41 -2.35
C HIS A 70 3.39 -15.88 -2.23
N ARG A 71 2.78 -16.64 -1.36
CA ARG A 71 3.26 -18.01 -1.06
C ARG A 71 3.27 -18.93 -2.27
N SER A 72 2.39 -18.71 -3.25
CA SER A 72 2.27 -19.56 -4.44
C SER A 72 2.97 -19.00 -5.68
N GLY A 73 3.70 -17.87 -5.55
CA GLY A 73 4.40 -17.29 -6.69
C GLY A 73 4.40 -15.77 -6.65
N GLU A 74 4.31 -15.15 -7.82
CA GLU A 74 4.24 -13.70 -7.92
C GLU A 74 3.29 -13.27 -9.04
N MET A 75 2.82 -12.04 -8.96
CA MET A 75 1.98 -11.44 -9.99
C MET A 75 2.37 -9.99 -10.20
N ASP A 76 2.18 -9.51 -11.41
CA ASP A 76 2.37 -8.10 -11.76
C ASP A 76 1.00 -7.47 -11.98
N VAL A 77 0.76 -6.36 -11.28
CA VAL A 77 -0.47 -5.59 -11.39
C VAL A 77 -0.13 -4.32 -12.15
N LYS A 78 -0.71 -4.17 -13.33
CA LYS A 78 -0.40 -3.07 -14.24
C LYS A 78 -1.42 -1.95 -14.13
N ALA A 79 -1.06 -0.78 -14.66
CA ALA A 79 -1.96 0.36 -14.70
C ALA A 79 -3.34 -0.04 -15.21
N GLY A 80 -4.39 0.37 -14.49
CA GLY A 80 -5.76 0.01 -14.80
C GLY A 80 -6.24 -1.31 -14.19
N GLN A 81 -5.36 -2.00 -13.47
CA GLN A 81 -5.69 -3.25 -12.78
C GLN A 81 -5.68 -3.05 -11.27
N ALA A 82 -6.26 -4.00 -10.56
CA ALA A 82 -6.31 -3.97 -9.11
C ALA A 82 -5.96 -5.35 -8.54
N VAL A 83 -5.55 -5.36 -7.27
CA VAL A 83 -5.27 -6.60 -6.55
C VAL A 83 -5.89 -6.52 -5.15
N ILE A 84 -6.34 -7.66 -4.66
CA ILE A 84 -6.83 -7.81 -3.29
C ILE A 84 -5.88 -8.75 -2.56
N ALA A 85 -5.23 -8.26 -1.50
CA ALA A 85 -4.45 -9.08 -0.60
C ALA A 85 -5.31 -9.29 0.65
N HIS A 86 -5.64 -10.55 0.94
CA HIS A 86 -6.54 -10.88 2.02
C HIS A 86 -5.82 -10.89 3.37
N LYS A 87 -6.52 -10.46 4.40
CA LYS A 87 -6.01 -10.44 5.77
C LYS A 87 -5.32 -11.76 6.13
N GLY A 88 -4.11 -11.68 6.69
CA GLY A 88 -3.35 -12.83 7.13
C GLY A 88 -2.48 -13.49 6.06
N GLU A 89 -2.67 -13.15 4.78
CA GLU A 89 -1.82 -13.67 3.71
C GLU A 89 -0.46 -13.00 3.73
N TRP A 90 0.60 -13.79 3.56
CA TRP A 90 1.93 -13.22 3.40
C TRP A 90 2.10 -12.66 2.00
N VAL A 91 2.50 -11.39 1.90
CA VAL A 91 2.77 -10.70 0.63
C VAL A 91 4.01 -9.84 0.76
N GLN A 92 4.66 -9.59 -0.38
CA GLN A 92 5.78 -8.67 -0.46
C GLN A 92 5.60 -7.82 -1.72
N TYR A 93 5.54 -6.51 -1.54
CA TYR A 93 5.35 -5.57 -2.64
C TYR A 93 6.69 -5.02 -3.12
N SER A 94 6.82 -4.83 -4.43
CA SER A 94 7.99 -4.20 -5.04
C SER A 94 7.61 -3.54 -6.35
N THR A 95 8.48 -2.62 -6.80
CA THR A 95 8.31 -1.92 -8.08
C THR A 95 9.59 -2.00 -8.88
N PRO A 96 9.96 -3.21 -9.39
CA PRO A 96 11.25 -3.41 -10.05
C PRO A 96 11.31 -2.83 -11.46
N MET A 97 10.16 -2.53 -12.08
CA MET A 97 10.12 -2.09 -13.48
C MET A 97 10.50 -0.62 -13.61
N GLU A 98 10.97 -0.25 -14.80
CA GLU A 98 11.32 1.14 -15.12
C GLU A 98 10.15 2.07 -14.83
N GLY A 99 10.44 3.19 -14.17
CA GLY A 99 9.45 4.18 -13.80
C GLY A 99 8.70 3.88 -12.50
N GLY A 100 8.90 2.71 -11.89
CA GLY A 100 8.22 2.34 -10.65
C GLY A 100 6.72 2.22 -10.81
N ALA A 101 5.96 2.67 -9.82
CA ALA A 101 4.50 2.60 -9.86
C ALA A 101 3.85 3.70 -9.03
N GLU A 102 2.63 4.06 -9.43
CA GLU A 102 1.76 4.96 -8.69
C GLU A 102 0.43 4.25 -8.50
N TYR A 103 -0.08 4.24 -7.27
CA TYR A 103 -1.27 3.47 -6.94
C TYR A 103 -2.00 4.01 -5.73
N ILE A 104 -3.27 3.61 -5.60
CA ILE A 104 -4.08 3.88 -4.41
C ILE A 104 -4.22 2.58 -3.64
N ALA A 105 -3.91 2.61 -2.35
CA ALA A 105 -4.07 1.46 -1.46
C ALA A 105 -5.12 1.74 -0.39
N VAL A 106 -6.03 0.81 -0.23
CA VAL A 106 -7.10 0.86 0.78
C VAL A 106 -6.89 -0.31 1.73
N CYS A 107 -6.77 -0.03 3.02
CA CYS A 107 -6.67 -1.06 4.05
C CYS A 107 -7.93 -1.04 4.92
N SER A 108 -8.47 -2.21 5.24
CA SER A 108 -9.65 -2.34 6.11
C SER A 108 -9.42 -3.49 7.10
N PRO A 109 -9.34 -3.22 8.42
CA PRO A 109 -9.34 -1.90 9.07
C PRO A 109 -8.15 -1.02 8.64
N ALA A 110 -8.17 0.22 9.07
CA ALA A 110 -7.16 1.20 8.68
C ALA A 110 -5.73 0.72 9.01
N PHE A 111 -4.79 1.04 8.11
CA PHE A 111 -3.38 0.73 8.30
C PHE A 111 -2.87 1.28 9.64
N SER A 112 -2.02 0.49 10.32
CA SER A 112 -1.21 0.92 11.44
C SER A 112 0.10 0.15 11.42
N MET A 113 1.14 0.70 12.03
CA MET A 113 2.44 0.02 12.11
C MET A 113 2.33 -1.30 12.87
N GLU A 114 1.40 -1.40 13.82
CA GLU A 114 1.21 -2.59 14.63
C GLU A 114 0.50 -3.70 13.87
N SER A 115 -0.42 -3.36 12.98
CA SER A 115 -1.25 -4.34 12.27
C SER A 115 -0.61 -4.88 10.99
N VAL A 116 0.47 -4.30 10.50
CA VAL A 116 1.06 -4.70 9.22
C VAL A 116 1.86 -6.01 9.31
N GLN A 117 2.38 -6.36 10.47
CA GLN A 117 3.06 -7.64 10.73
C GLN A 117 4.19 -7.92 9.73
N ARG A 118 5.17 -7.03 9.67
CA ARG A 118 6.31 -7.15 8.78
C ARG A 118 7.32 -8.19 9.27
N ASP A 119 7.97 -8.86 8.31
CA ASP A 119 9.08 -9.77 8.58
C ASP A 119 10.27 -9.01 9.16
N GLY A 120 10.97 -9.66 10.04
CA GLY A 120 12.24 -9.20 10.59
C GLY A 120 12.17 -8.00 11.44
#